data_bec08029930e1dae7da3a1e65ccb66b7
#
_entry.id   bec08029930e1dae7da3a1e65ccb66b7
#
_cell.length_a   1.000
_cell.length_b   1.000
_cell.length_c   1.000
_cell.angle_alpha   90.00
_cell.angle_beta   90.00
_cell.angle_gamma   90.00
#
_symmetry.space_group_name_H-M   'P 1'
#
loop_
_entity.id
_entity.type
_entity.pdbx_description
1 polymer ?
#
loop_
_entity_poly.entity_id
_entity_poly.type
_entity_poly.pdbx_seq_one_letter_code
_entity_poly.pdbx_strand_id
1 'polypeptide(L)'
;MRKYLLFFLIPFLLPASICAQARVNKDEIRVFVDCNTWCDMDYVKTEINYVDFMPDRFTANVYVLITSQPTGSGGIEVKLFFSGRENFKGMEDTLKLYRTSVETDAEYREKMVRYLKTGLTRFIAQTSLAEKIIISVPVLKDETSVNSLANKKDKWNFWVFNISASASVRSDDLSRYKQLSGRISANRTTDRSKVGLNVNINRSASTFTEANGDKTRISNNSSSFDATMVGSLNSHWSVGGFGNILRSEFSNYDIQVMLHPAIEYSFFPYKEAVKKSITLFYRIGPSYNEYFDTSIYILPEHWLFQHSLSLNVGFIQKWGNMSMNASWDNFLNSFESDSLKVKGRNVNTFSVGGNLDIRIAKGLSFYISCYTNFTKGVYPNISGNGVTLTDLLTGSRQYATQRYTSLYFSVNYRFGSIYNNVVNPRFNGSSF
;
A
#
# COMPACT_ATOMS: atom_id res chain seq x y z
N MET A 1 -63.66 -13.93 -10.07
CA MET A 1 -62.63 -14.93 -10.30
C MET A 1 -61.55 -14.78 -9.21
N ARG A 2 -61.58 -15.64 -8.19
CA ARG A 2 -60.65 -15.65 -7.06
C ARG A 2 -59.40 -16.40 -7.47
N LYS A 3 -58.19 -15.77 -7.41
CA LYS A 3 -56.90 -16.44 -7.54
C LYS A 3 -56.38 -16.74 -6.14
N TYR A 4 -56.25 -18.00 -5.83
CA TYR A 4 -55.64 -18.50 -4.61
C TYR A 4 -54.12 -18.39 -4.68
N LEU A 5 -53.50 -17.67 -3.72
CA LEU A 5 -52.07 -17.63 -3.50
C LEU A 5 -51.73 -18.79 -2.52
N LEU A 6 -51.09 -19.82 -3.04
CA LEU A 6 -50.56 -20.94 -2.24
C LEU A 6 -49.22 -20.51 -1.61
N PHE A 7 -49.24 -20.27 -0.33
CA PHE A 7 -48.03 -20.14 0.50
C PHE A 7 -47.41 -21.51 0.74
N PHE A 8 -46.25 -21.79 0.17
CA PHE A 8 -45.43 -22.96 0.52
C PHE A 8 -44.70 -22.66 1.81
N LEU A 9 -45.20 -23.19 2.91
CA LEU A 9 -44.49 -23.28 4.20
C LEU A 9 -43.44 -24.42 4.11
N ILE A 10 -42.17 -24.06 3.95
CA ILE A 10 -41.07 -25.02 4.13
C ILE A 10 -40.79 -25.10 5.63
N PRO A 11 -40.95 -26.26 6.27
CA PRO A 11 -40.55 -26.41 7.65
C PRO A 11 -39.01 -26.39 7.76
N PHE A 12 -38.48 -25.38 8.42
CA PHE A 12 -37.07 -25.24 8.75
C PHE A 12 -36.77 -26.30 9.87
N LEU A 13 -36.29 -27.47 9.47
CA LEU A 13 -35.70 -28.46 10.36
C LEU A 13 -34.36 -27.89 10.85
N LEU A 14 -34.41 -27.28 12.04
CA LEU A 14 -33.19 -26.93 12.79
C LEU A 14 -32.50 -28.26 13.21
N PRO A 15 -31.27 -28.51 12.75
CA PRO A 15 -30.50 -29.61 13.35
C PRO A 15 -30.16 -29.21 14.78
N ALA A 16 -30.57 -30.06 15.73
CA ALA A 16 -30.14 -29.96 17.10
C ALA A 16 -28.59 -29.98 17.13
N SER A 17 -28.01 -28.84 17.43
CA SER A 17 -26.57 -28.70 17.62
C SER A 17 -26.16 -29.55 18.79
N ILE A 18 -25.64 -30.75 18.53
CA ILE A 18 -24.86 -31.51 19.51
C ILE A 18 -23.61 -30.68 19.75
N CYS A 19 -23.60 -29.88 20.78
CA CYS A 19 -22.44 -29.18 21.30
C CYS A 19 -21.46 -30.23 21.81
N ALA A 20 -20.69 -30.85 20.93
CA ALA A 20 -19.51 -31.60 21.31
C ALA A 20 -18.52 -30.57 21.89
N GLN A 21 -18.51 -30.45 23.21
CA GLN A 21 -17.45 -29.77 23.95
C GLN A 21 -16.15 -30.53 23.68
N ALA A 22 -15.41 -30.11 22.63
CA ALA A 22 -14.06 -30.56 22.43
C ALA A 22 -13.29 -30.23 23.72
N ARG A 23 -12.79 -31.23 24.43
CA ARG A 23 -11.86 -31.05 25.54
C ARG A 23 -10.66 -30.28 24.98
N VAL A 24 -10.54 -29.00 25.36
CA VAL A 24 -9.36 -28.19 25.05
C VAL A 24 -8.18 -28.85 25.75
N ASN A 25 -7.36 -29.53 24.99
CA ASN A 25 -6.13 -30.12 25.48
C ASN A 25 -5.21 -28.94 25.88
N LYS A 26 -4.82 -28.86 27.17
CA LYS A 26 -4.01 -27.75 27.70
C LYS A 26 -2.65 -27.60 27.02
N ASP A 27 -2.22 -28.60 26.27
CA ASP A 27 -0.92 -28.69 25.62
C ASP A 27 -0.96 -28.25 24.13
N GLU A 28 -2.12 -27.88 23.61
CA GLU A 28 -2.28 -27.54 22.19
C GLU A 28 -1.96 -26.08 21.92
N ILE A 29 -1.01 -25.84 21.02
CA ILE A 29 -0.64 -24.49 20.60
C ILE A 29 -1.42 -24.13 19.35
N ARG A 30 -2.37 -23.22 19.51
CA ARG A 30 -3.24 -22.70 18.45
C ARG A 30 -2.78 -21.33 18.05
N VAL A 31 -2.22 -21.20 16.85
CA VAL A 31 -1.58 -19.99 16.33
C VAL A 31 -2.49 -19.31 15.33
N PHE A 32 -2.74 -18.03 15.49
CA PHE A 32 -3.30 -17.19 14.44
C PHE A 32 -2.23 -16.22 13.92
N VAL A 33 -1.92 -16.30 12.63
CA VAL A 33 -0.99 -15.39 11.96
C VAL A 33 -1.77 -14.32 11.22
N ASP A 34 -1.59 -13.08 11.66
CA ASP A 34 -2.14 -11.88 11.04
C ASP A 34 -1.05 -11.23 10.17
N CYS A 35 -1.04 -11.57 8.90
CA CYS A 35 -0.01 -11.11 7.99
C CYS A 35 -0.45 -9.85 7.23
N ASN A 36 0.18 -8.70 7.56
CA ASN A 36 0.01 -7.43 6.89
C ASN A 36 1.21 -7.12 5.96
N THR A 37 1.76 -8.15 5.34
CA THR A 37 2.81 -8.12 4.33
C THR A 37 2.68 -9.36 3.45
N TRP A 38 3.66 -9.67 2.62
CA TRP A 38 3.64 -10.93 1.89
C TRP A 38 4.07 -12.09 2.80
N CYS A 39 3.20 -13.12 2.94
CA CYS A 39 3.47 -14.35 3.68
C CYS A 39 2.99 -15.55 2.86
N ASP A 40 3.87 -16.50 2.61
CA ASP A 40 3.52 -17.81 2.04
C ASP A 40 2.99 -18.71 3.17
N MET A 41 1.67 -18.57 3.46
CA MET A 41 1.05 -19.31 4.57
C MET A 41 0.98 -20.81 4.33
N ASP A 42 0.94 -21.27 3.08
CA ASP A 42 0.94 -22.69 2.78
C ASP A 42 2.30 -23.31 3.08
N TYR A 43 3.37 -22.60 2.73
CA TYR A 43 4.72 -22.98 3.11
C TYR A 43 4.93 -22.95 4.64
N VAL A 44 4.45 -21.90 5.31
CA VAL A 44 4.51 -21.77 6.77
C VAL A 44 3.84 -22.95 7.46
N LYS A 45 2.62 -23.33 7.02
CA LYS A 45 1.87 -24.47 7.61
C LYS A 45 2.55 -25.81 7.36
N THR A 46 3.17 -25.98 6.21
CA THR A 46 3.92 -27.18 5.86
C THR A 46 5.16 -27.34 6.74
N GLU A 47 5.88 -26.26 6.94
CA GLU A 47 7.15 -26.25 7.69
C GLU A 47 6.98 -26.21 9.21
N ILE A 48 5.83 -25.71 9.72
CA ILE A 48 5.51 -25.62 11.14
C ILE A 48 4.26 -26.47 11.41
N ASN A 49 4.40 -27.78 11.29
CA ASN A 49 3.29 -28.74 11.36
C ASN A 49 2.99 -29.25 12.79
N TYR A 50 3.71 -28.75 13.78
CA TYR A 50 3.57 -29.13 15.21
C TYR A 50 2.71 -28.14 16.02
N VAL A 51 2.09 -27.16 15.37
CA VAL A 51 1.11 -26.24 15.94
C VAL A 51 -0.14 -26.22 15.06
N ASP A 52 -1.29 -25.86 15.64
CA ASP A 52 -2.53 -25.71 14.90
C ASP A 52 -2.71 -24.26 14.45
N PHE A 53 -2.69 -24.04 13.14
CA PHE A 53 -2.96 -22.72 12.58
C PHE A 53 -4.46 -22.46 12.52
N MET A 54 -4.91 -21.48 13.29
CA MET A 54 -6.33 -21.11 13.37
C MET A 54 -6.71 -20.13 12.27
N PRO A 55 -7.89 -20.29 11.65
CA PRO A 55 -8.42 -19.34 10.68
C PRO A 55 -8.95 -18.05 11.33
N ASP A 56 -9.11 -18.06 12.64
CA ASP A 56 -9.69 -16.94 13.39
C ASP A 56 -8.92 -16.68 14.69
N ARG A 57 -8.64 -15.40 14.95
CA ARG A 57 -7.90 -14.94 16.13
C ARG A 57 -8.56 -15.28 17.47
N PHE A 58 -9.90 -15.42 17.48
CA PHE A 58 -10.64 -15.69 18.73
C PHE A 58 -10.52 -17.14 19.19
N THR A 59 -10.03 -18.03 18.32
CA THR A 59 -9.80 -19.43 18.64
C THR A 59 -8.34 -19.76 18.94
N ALA A 60 -7.44 -18.79 18.74
CA ALA A 60 -6.01 -18.96 18.95
C ALA A 60 -5.57 -18.57 20.36
N ASN A 61 -4.63 -19.31 20.93
CA ASN A 61 -3.96 -18.97 22.18
C ASN A 61 -2.61 -18.26 21.96
N VAL A 62 -2.08 -18.27 20.72
CA VAL A 62 -0.95 -17.44 20.31
C VAL A 62 -1.36 -16.61 19.10
N TYR A 63 -1.24 -15.29 19.20
CA TYR A 63 -1.48 -14.34 18.13
C TYR A 63 -0.16 -13.80 17.62
N VAL A 64 0.07 -13.87 16.31
CA VAL A 64 1.27 -13.35 15.65
C VAL A 64 0.85 -12.27 14.64
N LEU A 65 1.19 -11.01 14.92
CA LEU A 65 1.01 -9.91 13.98
C LEU A 65 2.31 -9.68 13.22
N ILE A 66 2.26 -9.76 11.90
CA ILE A 66 3.40 -9.50 11.01
C ILE A 66 3.15 -8.22 10.23
N THR A 67 4.05 -7.26 10.38
CA THR A 67 4.01 -5.97 9.68
C THR A 67 5.32 -5.71 8.97
N SER A 68 5.30 -4.87 7.94
CA SER A 68 6.52 -4.46 7.25
C SER A 68 6.58 -2.96 7.02
N GLN A 69 7.81 -2.46 6.88
CA GLN A 69 8.08 -1.08 6.46
C GLN A 69 9.29 -1.07 5.52
N PRO A 70 9.30 -0.19 4.50
CA PRO A 70 10.43 -0.08 3.59
C PRO A 70 11.67 0.41 4.32
N THR A 71 12.83 -0.11 3.92
CA THR A 71 14.15 0.37 4.37
C THR A 71 14.74 1.34 3.35
N GLY A 72 15.67 2.16 3.80
CA GLY A 72 16.41 3.06 2.91
C GLY A 72 17.23 2.34 1.83
N SER A 73 17.55 1.07 2.04
CA SER A 73 18.27 0.22 1.08
C SER A 73 17.38 -0.42 0.01
N GLY A 74 16.10 -0.06 -0.07
CA GLY A 74 15.15 -0.62 -1.05
C GLY A 74 14.60 -2.00 -0.66
N GLY A 75 14.97 -2.53 0.51
CA GLY A 75 14.37 -3.72 1.10
C GLY A 75 13.22 -3.39 2.05
N ILE A 76 12.85 -4.34 2.91
CA ILE A 76 11.83 -4.18 3.96
C ILE A 76 12.34 -4.68 5.31
N GLU A 77 12.03 -3.94 6.36
CA GLU A 77 12.07 -4.44 7.74
C GLU A 77 10.73 -5.06 8.06
N VAL A 78 10.74 -6.31 8.52
CA VAL A 78 9.53 -7.03 8.94
C VAL A 78 9.59 -7.26 10.43
N LYS A 79 8.49 -6.97 11.12
CA LYS A 79 8.34 -7.18 12.56
C LYS A 79 7.28 -8.22 12.81
N LEU A 80 7.62 -9.23 13.61
CA LEU A 80 6.73 -10.27 14.08
C LEU A 80 6.45 -10.02 15.56
N PHE A 81 5.20 -9.67 15.87
CA PHE A 81 4.75 -9.44 17.26
C PHE A 81 3.99 -10.66 17.74
N PHE A 82 4.54 -11.38 18.68
CA PHE A 82 3.92 -12.53 19.33
C PHE A 82 3.18 -12.07 20.58
N SER A 83 1.97 -12.53 20.79
CA SER A 83 1.15 -12.21 21.96
C SER A 83 0.37 -13.43 22.40
N GLY A 84 0.66 -13.90 23.61
CA GLY A 84 -0.03 -15.02 24.23
C GLY A 84 -1.41 -14.63 24.78
N ARG A 85 -2.33 -15.60 24.73
CA ARG A 85 -3.70 -15.53 25.27
C ARG A 85 -3.96 -16.79 26.10
N GLU A 86 -5.07 -16.82 26.82
CA GLU A 86 -5.46 -17.95 27.65
C GLU A 86 -4.29 -18.38 28.57
N ASN A 87 -3.77 -19.60 28.37
CA ASN A 87 -2.66 -20.17 29.15
C ASN A 87 -1.34 -19.40 28.97
N PHE A 88 -1.18 -18.64 27.89
CA PHE A 88 0.02 -17.85 27.58
C PHE A 88 -0.16 -16.36 27.83
N LYS A 89 -1.21 -15.95 28.56
CA LYS A 89 -1.49 -14.53 28.86
C LYS A 89 -0.30 -13.85 29.52
N GLY A 90 0.07 -12.70 28.99
CA GLY A 90 1.21 -11.91 29.46
C GLY A 90 2.56 -12.27 28.80
N MET A 91 2.60 -13.31 27.98
CA MET A 91 3.80 -13.60 27.17
C MET A 91 3.74 -12.78 25.89
N GLU A 92 4.67 -11.87 25.73
CA GLU A 92 4.83 -11.05 24.52
C GLU A 92 6.28 -11.10 24.06
N ASP A 93 6.49 -11.08 22.76
CA ASP A 93 7.80 -11.00 22.14
C ASP A 93 7.75 -10.30 20.80
N THR A 94 8.88 -9.75 20.35
CA THR A 94 8.97 -9.09 19.05
C THR A 94 10.28 -9.44 18.38
N LEU A 95 10.19 -10.09 17.23
CA LEU A 95 11.34 -10.39 16.39
C LEU A 95 11.33 -9.47 15.16
N LYS A 96 12.54 -9.13 14.68
CA LYS A 96 12.76 -8.33 13.49
C LYS A 96 13.57 -9.11 12.49
N LEU A 97 13.15 -9.12 11.26
CA LEU A 97 13.94 -9.62 10.14
C LEU A 97 13.99 -8.58 9.02
N TYR A 98 14.99 -8.69 8.18
CA TYR A 98 15.18 -7.81 7.03
C TYR A 98 15.15 -8.65 5.77
N ARG A 99 14.38 -8.21 4.78
CA ARG A 99 14.43 -8.69 3.41
C ARG A 99 15.15 -7.66 2.57
N THR A 100 16.19 -8.08 1.86
CA THR A 100 16.89 -7.21 0.91
C THR A 100 16.12 -7.13 -0.41
N SER A 101 16.40 -6.11 -1.22
CA SER A 101 15.76 -5.93 -2.53
C SER A 101 16.14 -7.00 -3.56
N VAL A 102 17.21 -7.74 -3.32
CA VAL A 102 17.72 -8.80 -4.22
C VAL A 102 17.39 -10.21 -3.72
N GLU A 103 16.80 -10.32 -2.53
CA GLU A 103 16.42 -11.61 -1.92
C GLU A 103 15.18 -12.17 -2.62
N THR A 104 15.27 -13.42 -3.07
CA THR A 104 14.17 -14.13 -3.72
C THR A 104 13.02 -14.42 -2.75
N ASP A 105 11.82 -14.67 -3.28
CA ASP A 105 10.68 -15.07 -2.46
C ASP A 105 10.92 -16.39 -1.71
N ALA A 106 11.69 -17.31 -2.31
CA ALA A 106 12.08 -18.58 -1.68
C ALA A 106 12.97 -18.36 -0.44
N GLU A 107 14.02 -17.55 -0.57
CA GLU A 107 14.92 -17.21 0.56
C GLU A 107 14.16 -16.46 1.66
N TYR A 108 13.28 -15.55 1.27
CA TYR A 108 12.49 -14.78 2.23
C TYR A 108 11.49 -15.66 3.00
N ARG A 109 10.74 -16.56 2.35
CA ARG A 109 9.80 -17.45 3.05
C ARG A 109 10.51 -18.42 4.01
N GLU A 110 11.70 -18.93 3.64
CA GLU A 110 12.52 -19.76 4.54
C GLU A 110 12.98 -18.97 5.76
N LYS A 111 13.41 -17.71 5.55
CA LYS A 111 13.78 -16.80 6.63
C LYS A 111 12.59 -16.51 7.55
N MET A 112 11.41 -16.23 6.98
CA MET A 112 10.18 -15.99 7.72
C MET A 112 9.83 -17.19 8.61
N VAL A 113 9.86 -18.39 8.06
CA VAL A 113 9.61 -19.63 8.81
C VAL A 113 10.60 -19.80 9.96
N ARG A 114 11.89 -19.55 9.74
CA ARG A 114 12.90 -19.57 10.81
C ARG A 114 12.54 -18.63 11.95
N TYR A 115 12.18 -17.39 11.64
CA TYR A 115 11.81 -16.41 12.66
C TYR A 115 10.50 -16.75 13.36
N LEU A 116 9.51 -17.32 12.65
CA LEU A 116 8.29 -17.83 13.24
C LEU A 116 8.59 -19.01 14.21
N LYS A 117 9.41 -19.99 13.80
CA LYS A 117 9.85 -21.10 14.66
C LYS A 117 10.56 -20.56 15.90
N THR A 118 11.46 -19.61 15.77
CA THR A 118 12.17 -18.98 16.89
C THR A 118 11.24 -18.29 17.88
N GLY A 119 10.29 -17.48 17.40
CA GLY A 119 9.33 -16.77 18.26
C GLY A 119 8.35 -17.71 18.93
N LEU A 120 7.94 -18.79 18.26
CA LEU A 120 7.04 -19.81 18.83
C LEU A 120 7.72 -20.69 19.87
N THR A 121 9.04 -20.84 19.83
CA THR A 121 9.79 -21.70 20.76
C THR A 121 9.49 -21.36 22.23
N ARG A 122 9.35 -20.07 22.55
CA ARG A 122 9.04 -19.61 23.91
C ARG A 122 7.69 -20.13 24.41
N PHE A 123 6.69 -20.23 23.52
CA PHE A 123 5.36 -20.74 23.83
C PHE A 123 5.38 -22.27 23.90
N ILE A 124 6.11 -22.92 22.98
CA ILE A 124 6.26 -24.39 22.95
C ILE A 124 6.95 -24.88 24.22
N ALA A 125 7.91 -24.14 24.74
CA ALA A 125 8.63 -24.45 25.97
C ALA A 125 7.75 -24.48 27.23
N GLN A 126 6.50 -23.99 27.16
CA GLN A 126 5.51 -24.04 28.24
C GLN A 126 4.53 -25.22 28.09
N THR A 127 4.74 -26.11 27.13
CA THR A 127 3.88 -27.26 26.83
C THR A 127 4.67 -28.57 26.97
N SER A 128 3.98 -29.71 26.91
CA SER A 128 4.63 -31.01 26.86
C SER A 128 5.56 -31.24 25.67
N LEU A 129 5.46 -30.39 24.63
CA LEU A 129 6.38 -30.41 23.47
C LEU A 129 7.77 -29.87 23.83
N ALA A 130 7.97 -29.26 25.00
CA ALA A 130 9.26 -28.71 25.42
C ALA A 130 10.40 -29.74 25.35
N GLU A 131 10.14 -30.98 25.79
CA GLU A 131 11.11 -32.08 25.78
C GLU A 131 11.52 -32.52 24.36
N LYS A 132 10.74 -32.16 23.34
CA LYS A 132 10.98 -32.51 21.93
C LYS A 132 11.69 -31.41 21.15
N ILE A 133 11.94 -30.24 21.77
CA ILE A 133 12.61 -29.13 21.11
C ILE A 133 14.11 -29.45 20.96
N ILE A 134 14.58 -29.45 19.73
CA ILE A 134 16.01 -29.51 19.42
C ILE A 134 16.41 -28.16 18.79
N ILE A 135 17.27 -27.41 19.47
CA ILE A 135 17.84 -26.17 18.95
C ILE A 135 19.25 -26.45 18.49
N SER A 136 19.49 -26.37 17.19
CA SER A 136 20.80 -26.52 16.58
C SER A 136 21.25 -25.18 15.99
N VAL A 137 22.37 -24.65 16.48
CA VAL A 137 23.03 -23.50 15.90
C VAL A 137 24.30 -24.01 15.23
N PRO A 138 24.43 -23.90 13.89
CA PRO A 138 25.64 -24.33 13.21
C PRO A 138 26.83 -23.52 13.76
N VAL A 139 27.89 -24.20 14.18
CA VAL A 139 29.16 -23.56 14.57
C VAL A 139 29.75 -22.96 13.30
N LEU A 140 29.76 -21.64 13.19
CA LEU A 140 30.44 -20.94 12.11
C LEU A 140 31.95 -21.12 12.36
N LYS A 141 32.60 -21.91 11.53
CA LYS A 141 34.05 -22.19 11.63
C LYS A 141 34.96 -20.97 11.40
N ASP A 142 34.40 -19.85 10.94
CA ASP A 142 35.13 -18.61 10.72
C ASP A 142 34.63 -17.51 11.65
N GLU A 143 35.35 -17.26 12.74
CA GLU A 143 35.14 -16.11 13.65
C GLU A 143 35.29 -14.74 12.95
N THR A 144 35.84 -14.72 11.73
CA THR A 144 36.03 -13.51 10.92
C THR A 144 34.75 -12.96 10.32
N SER A 145 33.67 -13.74 10.22
CA SER A 145 32.45 -13.30 9.49
C SER A 145 31.47 -12.48 10.34
N VAL A 146 31.41 -12.68 11.65
CA VAL A 146 30.42 -11.98 12.51
C VAL A 146 30.90 -10.58 12.88
N ASN A 147 32.20 -10.39 13.12
CA ASN A 147 32.78 -9.08 13.39
C ASN A 147 33.07 -8.23 12.15
N SER A 148 33.11 -8.84 10.96
CA SER A 148 33.41 -8.12 9.71
C SER A 148 32.22 -7.29 9.20
N LEU A 149 30.96 -7.65 9.54
CA LEU A 149 29.78 -6.91 9.14
C LEU A 149 29.54 -5.66 9.99
N ALA A 150 29.93 -5.68 11.27
CA ALA A 150 29.76 -4.55 12.17
C ALA A 150 30.74 -3.39 11.90
N ASN A 151 31.90 -3.66 11.28
CA ASN A 151 32.96 -2.68 11.02
C ASN A 151 33.18 -2.34 9.55
N LYS A 152 32.37 -2.87 8.64
CA LYS A 152 32.55 -2.56 7.22
C LYS A 152 32.01 -1.17 6.92
N LYS A 153 32.91 -0.22 6.71
CA LYS A 153 32.57 1.15 6.30
C LYS A 153 31.75 1.08 4.99
N ASP A 154 30.51 1.55 5.04
CA ASP A 154 29.65 1.61 3.84
C ASP A 154 30.25 2.58 2.82
N LYS A 155 30.75 2.04 1.70
CA LYS A 155 31.38 2.82 0.63
C LYS A 155 30.37 3.76 -0.06
N TRP A 156 29.10 3.44 -0.02
CA TRP A 156 28.02 4.19 -0.66
C TRP A 156 27.37 5.23 0.25
N ASN A 157 27.78 5.30 1.53
CA ASN A 157 27.25 6.23 2.52
C ASN A 157 25.71 6.25 2.54
N PHE A 158 25.10 5.07 2.61
CA PHE A 158 23.64 4.82 2.59
C PHE A 158 22.91 5.16 1.29
N TRP A 159 23.62 5.49 0.20
CA TRP A 159 23.00 5.65 -1.11
C TRP A 159 22.66 4.31 -1.74
N VAL A 160 21.44 4.23 -2.29
CA VAL A 160 20.95 3.08 -3.04
C VAL A 160 20.44 3.59 -4.39
N PHE A 161 20.94 2.99 -5.45
CA PHE A 161 20.57 3.30 -6.82
C PHE A 161 19.74 2.15 -7.39
N ASN A 162 18.69 2.47 -8.13
CA ASN A 162 17.90 1.51 -8.86
C ASN A 162 17.66 2.02 -10.28
N ILE A 163 17.83 1.15 -11.26
CA ILE A 163 17.52 1.39 -12.66
C ILE A 163 16.57 0.29 -13.10
N SER A 164 15.42 0.66 -13.64
CA SER A 164 14.45 -0.29 -14.15
C SER A 164 13.90 0.16 -15.49
N ALA A 165 13.64 -0.81 -16.36
CA ALA A 165 12.95 -0.62 -17.62
C ALA A 165 11.93 -1.72 -17.80
N SER A 166 10.77 -1.38 -18.34
CA SER A 166 9.72 -2.33 -18.66
C SER A 166 9.05 -2.00 -19.98
N ALA A 167 8.67 -3.04 -20.72
CA ALA A 167 7.90 -2.92 -21.94
C ALA A 167 6.68 -3.84 -21.85
N SER A 168 5.53 -3.37 -22.31
CA SER A 168 4.29 -4.13 -22.38
C SER A 168 3.67 -3.95 -23.75
N VAL A 169 3.24 -5.04 -24.35
CA VAL A 169 2.48 -5.05 -25.62
C VAL A 169 1.25 -5.93 -25.40
N ARG A 170 0.09 -5.38 -25.70
CA ARG A 170 -1.19 -6.10 -25.77
C ARG A 170 -1.78 -5.85 -27.15
N SER A 171 -2.19 -6.89 -27.82
CA SER A 171 -2.76 -6.78 -29.18
C SER A 171 -3.86 -7.79 -29.34
N ASP A 172 -4.95 -7.36 -29.92
CA ASP A 172 -6.02 -8.17 -30.50
C ASP A 172 -6.33 -7.67 -31.92
N ASP A 173 -7.40 -8.16 -32.52
CA ASP A 173 -7.76 -7.85 -33.91
C ASP A 173 -8.17 -6.38 -34.12
N LEU A 174 -8.70 -5.75 -33.08
CA LEU A 174 -9.26 -4.40 -33.12
C LEU A 174 -8.39 -3.36 -32.40
N SER A 175 -7.51 -3.81 -31.50
CA SER A 175 -6.74 -2.90 -30.69
C SER A 175 -5.28 -3.34 -30.49
N ARG A 176 -4.41 -2.36 -30.38
CA ARG A 176 -3.01 -2.57 -30.01
C ARG A 176 -2.57 -1.52 -29.01
N TYR A 177 -2.17 -1.97 -27.83
CA TYR A 177 -1.58 -1.15 -26.79
C TYR A 177 -0.09 -1.46 -26.66
N LYS A 178 0.73 -0.41 -26.61
CA LYS A 178 2.17 -0.50 -26.35
C LYS A 178 2.52 0.47 -25.24
N GLN A 179 3.36 0.04 -24.33
CA GLN A 179 3.92 0.89 -23.28
C GLN A 179 5.41 0.58 -23.09
N LEU A 180 6.18 1.62 -22.94
CA LEU A 180 7.58 1.59 -22.53
C LEU A 180 7.75 2.50 -21.32
N SER A 181 8.29 1.95 -20.23
CA SER A 181 8.54 2.72 -19.01
C SER A 181 9.98 2.52 -18.55
N GLY A 182 10.61 3.59 -18.10
CA GLY A 182 11.93 3.60 -17.52
C GLY A 182 11.92 4.37 -16.21
N ARG A 183 12.68 3.91 -15.23
CA ARG A 183 12.89 4.61 -13.96
C ARG A 183 14.34 4.51 -13.53
N ILE A 184 14.88 5.64 -13.09
CA ILE A 184 16.17 5.73 -12.40
C ILE A 184 15.89 6.38 -11.06
N SER A 185 16.36 5.77 -9.97
CA SER A 185 16.22 6.35 -8.64
C SER A 185 17.53 6.28 -7.86
N ALA A 186 17.76 7.32 -7.04
CA ALA A 186 18.83 7.39 -6.07
C ALA A 186 18.22 7.78 -4.71
N ASN A 187 18.35 6.91 -3.72
CA ASN A 187 17.75 7.11 -2.42
C ASN A 187 18.81 6.99 -1.33
N ARG A 188 18.75 7.90 -0.37
CA ARG A 188 19.59 7.86 0.84
C ARG A 188 18.70 8.03 2.06
N THR A 189 18.73 7.08 2.98
CA THR A 189 17.95 7.14 4.21
C THR A 189 18.88 6.86 5.39
N THR A 190 18.87 7.76 6.35
CA THR A 190 19.54 7.64 7.63
C THR A 190 18.52 7.88 8.75
N ASP A 191 18.92 7.72 10.01
CA ASP A 191 18.04 8.03 11.15
C ASP A 191 17.61 9.50 11.20
N ARG A 192 18.38 10.41 10.59
CA ARG A 192 18.14 11.86 10.65
C ARG A 192 17.70 12.49 9.35
N SER A 193 17.92 11.83 8.21
CA SER A 193 17.63 12.41 6.91
C SER A 193 17.21 11.39 5.88
N LYS A 194 16.36 11.83 4.96
CA LYS A 194 15.94 11.09 3.79
C LYS A 194 16.08 11.97 2.56
N VAL A 195 16.78 11.46 1.54
CA VAL A 195 16.90 12.10 0.21
C VAL A 195 16.44 11.09 -0.82
N GLY A 196 15.58 11.50 -1.72
CA GLY A 196 15.10 10.70 -2.84
C GLY A 196 15.16 11.52 -4.13
N LEU A 197 15.77 10.93 -5.15
CA LEU A 197 15.82 11.48 -6.51
C LEU A 197 15.27 10.43 -7.45
N ASN A 198 14.30 10.77 -8.28
CA ASN A 198 13.68 9.84 -9.21
C ASN A 198 13.53 10.50 -10.58
N VAL A 199 13.91 9.78 -11.63
CA VAL A 199 13.58 10.10 -13.02
C VAL A 199 12.64 9.02 -13.52
N ASN A 200 11.50 9.41 -14.05
CA ASN A 200 10.53 8.49 -14.65
C ASN A 200 10.27 8.91 -16.09
N ILE A 201 10.21 7.93 -16.98
CA ILE A 201 9.84 8.11 -18.39
C ILE A 201 8.76 7.08 -18.70
N ASN A 202 7.65 7.51 -19.23
CA ASN A 202 6.58 6.65 -19.71
C ASN A 202 6.16 7.06 -21.10
N ARG A 203 6.07 6.10 -22.01
CA ARG A 203 5.60 6.28 -23.38
C ARG A 203 4.55 5.22 -23.65
N SER A 204 3.32 5.63 -23.94
CA SER A 204 2.26 4.69 -24.28
C SER A 204 1.56 5.10 -25.57
N ALA A 205 1.09 4.12 -26.31
CA ALA A 205 0.30 4.32 -27.51
C ALA A 205 -0.76 3.23 -27.63
N SER A 206 -1.99 3.65 -27.83
CA SER A 206 -3.12 2.79 -28.18
C SER A 206 -3.48 3.04 -29.64
N THR A 207 -3.69 1.97 -30.41
CA THR A 207 -4.17 2.03 -31.79
C THR A 207 -5.45 1.19 -31.86
N PHE A 208 -6.53 1.81 -32.32
CA PHE A 208 -7.82 1.18 -32.49
C PHE A 208 -8.11 1.08 -33.99
N THR A 209 -8.58 -0.07 -34.46
CA THR A 209 -9.00 -0.28 -35.85
C THR A 209 -10.52 -0.32 -35.89
N GLU A 210 -11.12 0.57 -36.67
CA GLU A 210 -12.54 0.63 -36.88
C GLU A 210 -13.01 -0.42 -37.88
N ALA A 211 -14.33 -0.69 -37.94
CA ALA A 211 -14.89 -1.69 -38.85
C ALA A 211 -14.66 -1.35 -40.34
N ASN A 212 -14.50 -0.08 -40.69
CA ASN A 212 -14.13 0.40 -42.03
C ASN A 212 -12.63 0.24 -42.36
N GLY A 213 -11.83 -0.21 -41.40
CA GLY A 213 -10.37 -0.35 -41.52
C GLY A 213 -9.55 0.87 -41.13
N ASP A 214 -10.20 1.99 -40.80
CA ASP A 214 -9.51 3.18 -40.33
C ASP A 214 -8.85 2.95 -38.96
N LYS A 215 -7.73 3.65 -38.73
CA LYS A 215 -6.96 3.47 -37.52
C LYS A 215 -6.86 4.80 -36.75
N THR A 216 -7.39 4.76 -35.54
CA THR A 216 -7.24 5.86 -34.57
C THR A 216 -6.08 5.54 -33.64
N ARG A 217 -5.08 6.42 -33.57
CA ARG A 217 -3.93 6.29 -32.66
C ARG A 217 -3.96 7.39 -31.61
N ILE A 218 -3.84 6.95 -30.34
CA ILE A 218 -3.77 7.83 -29.17
C ILE A 218 -2.43 7.56 -28.48
N SER A 219 -1.65 8.62 -28.28
CA SER A 219 -0.41 8.54 -27.49
C SER A 219 -0.58 9.29 -26.19
N ASN A 220 0.14 8.81 -25.16
CA ASN A 220 0.21 9.46 -23.87
C ASN A 220 1.64 9.33 -23.34
N ASN A 221 2.37 10.42 -23.38
CA ASN A 221 3.76 10.48 -23.02
C ASN A 221 3.95 11.32 -21.77
N SER A 222 4.77 10.83 -20.85
CA SER A 222 5.16 11.59 -19.66
C SER A 222 6.62 11.36 -19.29
N SER A 223 7.21 12.38 -18.69
CA SER A 223 8.55 12.32 -18.10
C SER A 223 8.53 13.16 -16.83
N SER A 224 9.12 12.68 -15.75
CA SER A 224 9.28 13.45 -14.53
C SER A 224 10.66 13.30 -13.92
N PHE A 225 11.09 14.34 -13.25
CA PHE A 225 12.17 14.34 -12.29
C PHE A 225 11.60 14.77 -10.94
N ASP A 226 11.74 13.93 -9.92
CA ASP A 226 11.24 14.17 -8.59
C ASP A 226 12.39 14.17 -7.59
N ALA A 227 12.49 15.21 -6.79
CA ALA A 227 13.46 15.35 -5.72
C ALA A 227 12.73 15.54 -4.38
N THR A 228 13.11 14.78 -3.38
CA THR A 228 12.60 14.89 -2.02
C THR A 228 13.76 14.95 -1.05
N MET A 229 13.74 15.92 -0.15
CA MET A 229 14.71 16.02 0.93
C MET A 229 13.98 16.24 2.26
N VAL A 230 14.26 15.41 3.26
CA VAL A 230 13.64 15.50 4.59
C VAL A 230 14.70 15.37 5.66
N GLY A 231 14.63 16.25 6.65
CA GLY A 231 15.42 16.20 7.87
C GLY A 231 14.53 16.02 9.08
N SER A 232 14.85 15.06 9.95
CA SER A 232 14.15 14.87 11.22
C SER A 232 14.73 15.82 12.26
N LEU A 233 13.89 16.71 12.81
CA LEU A 233 14.28 17.60 13.90
C LEU A 233 14.27 16.86 15.24
N ASN A 234 13.27 16.02 15.46
CA ASN A 234 13.13 15.17 16.64
C ASN A 234 12.22 13.97 16.33
N SER A 235 11.70 13.27 17.37
CA SER A 235 10.82 12.11 17.21
C SER A 235 9.43 12.44 16.64
N HIS A 236 9.05 13.72 16.56
CA HIS A 236 7.72 14.17 16.14
C HIS A 236 7.75 15.15 14.97
N TRP A 237 8.82 15.93 14.81
CA TRP A 237 8.90 16.97 13.80
C TRP A 237 9.90 16.62 12.69
N SER A 238 9.49 16.82 11.46
CA SER A 238 10.35 16.77 10.27
C SER A 238 10.12 18.00 9.42
N VAL A 239 11.21 18.46 8.77
CA VAL A 239 11.18 19.53 7.78
C VAL A 239 11.82 19.05 6.51
N GLY A 240 11.43 19.63 5.38
CA GLY A 240 11.97 19.20 4.11
C GLY A 240 11.46 20.01 2.94
N GLY A 241 11.60 19.43 1.76
CA GLY A 241 11.11 20.03 0.52
C GLY A 241 10.96 18.99 -0.57
N PHE A 242 10.14 19.37 -1.55
CA PHE A 242 9.87 18.62 -2.75
C PHE A 242 10.16 19.49 -3.96
N GLY A 243 10.93 18.96 -4.90
CA GLY A 243 11.11 19.51 -6.24
C GLY A 243 10.55 18.54 -7.25
N ASN A 244 9.84 19.04 -8.24
CA ASN A 244 9.34 18.23 -9.35
C ASN A 244 9.50 19.00 -10.65
N ILE A 245 9.92 18.29 -11.70
CA ILE A 245 9.86 18.73 -13.08
C ILE A 245 9.03 17.69 -13.81
N LEU A 246 7.95 18.10 -14.43
CA LEU A 246 7.00 17.22 -15.09
C LEU A 246 6.73 17.69 -16.52
N ARG A 247 6.72 16.76 -17.46
CA ARG A 247 6.12 16.86 -18.78
C ARG A 247 5.07 15.77 -18.92
N SER A 248 3.83 16.12 -19.30
CA SER A 248 2.73 15.14 -19.36
C SER A 248 1.65 15.58 -20.34
N GLU A 249 1.49 14.82 -21.42
CA GLU A 249 0.41 15.05 -22.39
C GLU A 249 -0.96 14.88 -21.72
N PHE A 250 -1.13 13.87 -20.87
CA PHE A 250 -2.38 13.63 -20.14
C PHE A 250 -2.81 14.82 -19.29
N SER A 251 -1.87 15.40 -18.56
CA SER A 251 -2.11 16.52 -17.63
C SER A 251 -1.94 17.87 -18.30
N ASN A 252 -1.78 17.93 -19.62
CA ASN A 252 -1.59 19.15 -20.41
C ASN A 252 -0.38 20.00 -20.01
N TYR A 253 0.66 19.43 -19.38
CA TYR A 253 1.88 20.15 -19.07
C TYR A 253 2.97 19.87 -20.12
N ASP A 254 3.38 20.88 -20.88
CA ASP A 254 4.61 20.80 -21.69
C ASP A 254 5.82 20.88 -20.77
N ILE A 255 5.78 21.81 -19.80
CA ILE A 255 6.69 21.78 -18.65
C ILE A 255 5.99 22.30 -17.39
N GLN A 256 6.17 21.60 -16.29
CA GLN A 256 5.83 22.07 -14.95
C GLN A 256 7.07 21.96 -14.07
N VAL A 257 7.39 23.03 -13.35
CA VAL A 257 8.47 23.04 -12.35
C VAL A 257 7.89 23.45 -11.01
N MET A 258 8.02 22.61 -9.99
CA MET A 258 7.53 22.88 -8.64
C MET A 258 8.67 22.84 -7.62
N LEU A 259 8.60 23.72 -6.62
CA LEU A 259 9.48 23.70 -5.46
C LEU A 259 8.66 24.00 -4.19
N HIS A 260 8.46 23.00 -3.36
CA HIS A 260 7.60 23.12 -2.18
C HIS A 260 8.37 22.74 -0.90
N PRO A 261 8.82 23.70 -0.09
CA PRO A 261 9.17 23.44 1.29
C PRO A 261 7.98 22.87 2.06
N ALA A 262 8.29 22.03 3.05
CA ALA A 262 7.30 21.28 3.81
C ALA A 262 7.71 21.06 5.25
N ILE A 263 6.69 20.90 6.10
CA ILE A 263 6.82 20.55 7.51
C ILE A 263 5.81 19.46 7.86
N GLU A 264 6.22 18.52 8.68
CA GLU A 264 5.36 17.45 9.18
C GLU A 264 5.45 17.35 10.71
N TYR A 265 4.29 17.16 11.33
CA TYR A 265 4.18 16.80 12.73
C TYR A 265 3.55 15.43 12.89
N SER A 266 4.23 14.53 13.58
CA SER A 266 3.72 13.21 13.94
C SER A 266 3.26 13.19 15.40
N PHE A 267 1.99 12.87 15.65
CA PHE A 267 1.42 12.78 16.99
C PHE A 267 2.02 11.62 17.81
N PHE A 268 2.49 10.59 17.15
CA PHE A 268 3.22 9.49 17.77
C PHE A 268 4.68 9.52 17.35
N PRO A 269 5.63 9.08 18.20
CA PRO A 269 7.02 8.95 17.80
C PRO A 269 7.16 8.09 16.54
N TYR A 270 8.02 8.48 15.59
CA TYR A 270 8.24 7.75 14.34
C TYR A 270 8.57 6.25 14.52
N LYS A 271 9.15 5.87 15.66
CA LYS A 271 9.41 4.46 15.99
C LYS A 271 8.15 3.60 16.12
N GLU A 272 7.01 4.22 16.41
CA GLU A 272 5.72 3.56 16.55
C GLU A 272 4.89 3.52 15.25
N ALA A 273 5.35 4.20 14.20
CA ALA A 273 4.62 4.36 12.92
C ALA A 273 4.23 3.03 12.25
N VAL A 274 4.92 1.93 12.58
CA VAL A 274 4.58 0.58 12.09
C VAL A 274 3.22 0.08 12.59
N LYS A 275 2.78 0.54 13.77
CA LYS A 275 1.51 0.11 14.39
C LYS A 275 0.48 1.22 14.43
N LYS A 276 0.91 2.46 14.59
CA LYS A 276 0.05 3.64 14.69
C LYS A 276 0.80 4.87 14.20
N SER A 277 0.15 5.62 13.36
CA SER A 277 0.65 6.90 12.86
C SER A 277 -0.51 7.88 12.72
N ILE A 278 -0.30 9.11 13.14
CA ILE A 278 -1.14 10.25 12.81
C ILE A 278 -0.17 11.37 12.49
N THR A 279 -0.21 11.88 11.25
CA THR A 279 0.68 12.95 10.82
C THR A 279 -0.10 14.10 10.21
N LEU A 280 0.27 15.31 10.58
CA LEU A 280 -0.19 16.53 9.94
C LEU A 280 0.96 17.08 9.10
N PHE A 281 0.72 17.18 7.81
CA PHE A 281 1.70 17.58 6.81
C PHE A 281 1.25 18.87 6.12
N TYR A 282 2.14 19.83 6.02
CA TYR A 282 1.91 21.08 5.31
C TYR A 282 3.05 21.36 4.35
N ARG A 283 2.70 21.75 3.12
CA ARG A 283 3.64 22.21 2.11
C ARG A 283 3.11 23.46 1.44
N ILE A 284 4.03 24.30 0.95
CA ILE A 284 3.70 25.56 0.28
C ILE A 284 4.82 25.90 -0.70
N GLY A 285 4.50 26.46 -1.85
CA GLY A 285 5.57 26.92 -2.76
C GLY A 285 5.08 27.28 -4.15
N PRO A 286 6.01 27.80 -4.99
CA PRO A 286 5.75 28.15 -6.37
C PRO A 286 5.72 26.94 -7.30
N SER A 287 4.97 27.11 -8.39
CA SER A 287 4.97 26.21 -9.54
C SER A 287 4.92 27.08 -10.80
N TYR A 288 5.87 26.85 -11.71
CA TYR A 288 5.81 27.35 -13.09
C TYR A 288 5.16 26.30 -13.96
N ASN A 289 4.24 26.71 -14.82
CA ASN A 289 3.48 25.80 -15.66
C ASN A 289 3.39 26.36 -17.08
N GLU A 290 3.78 25.56 -18.07
CA GLU A 290 3.60 25.78 -19.50
C GLU A 290 2.78 24.63 -20.05
N TYR A 291 1.86 24.91 -20.96
CA TYR A 291 0.85 23.94 -21.40
C TYR A 291 1.03 23.56 -22.87
N PHE A 292 0.76 22.30 -23.21
CA PHE A 292 0.68 21.84 -24.60
C PHE A 292 -0.47 22.54 -25.35
N ASP A 293 -1.67 22.47 -24.75
CA ASP A 293 -2.84 23.19 -25.24
C ASP A 293 -3.11 24.38 -24.32
N THR A 294 -3.48 25.50 -24.86
CA THR A 294 -3.91 26.66 -24.08
C THR A 294 -4.89 26.25 -22.99
N SER A 295 -4.64 26.69 -21.77
CA SER A 295 -5.48 26.38 -20.62
C SER A 295 -6.92 26.92 -20.80
N ILE A 296 -7.89 26.40 -20.02
CA ILE A 296 -9.26 26.92 -20.00
C ILE A 296 -9.33 28.42 -19.65
N TYR A 297 -8.29 28.96 -19.02
CA TYR A 297 -8.15 30.40 -18.71
C TYR A 297 -7.43 31.19 -19.80
N ILE A 298 -7.20 30.58 -20.99
CA ILE A 298 -6.55 31.21 -22.16
C ILE A 298 -5.11 31.60 -21.85
N LEU A 299 -4.44 30.88 -20.96
CA LEU A 299 -3.04 31.13 -20.61
C LEU A 299 -2.17 30.02 -21.22
N PRO A 300 -1.10 30.38 -21.99
CA PRO A 300 -0.13 29.39 -22.46
C PRO A 300 0.84 28.97 -21.34
N GLU A 301 1.09 29.86 -20.40
CA GLU A 301 1.98 29.67 -19.25
C GLU A 301 1.58 30.53 -18.08
N HIS A 302 1.91 30.13 -16.88
CA HIS A 302 1.79 31.00 -15.69
C HIS A 302 2.47 30.45 -14.43
N TRP A 303 2.72 31.37 -13.50
CA TRP A 303 3.17 31.08 -12.15
C TRP A 303 2.00 30.89 -11.20
N LEU A 304 2.03 29.79 -10.48
CA LEU A 304 1.10 29.50 -9.39
C LEU A 304 1.87 29.47 -8.07
N PHE A 305 1.23 29.92 -7.01
CA PHE A 305 1.71 29.74 -5.67
C PHE A 305 0.64 28.92 -4.92
N GLN A 306 0.97 27.70 -4.55
CA GLN A 306 0.01 26.76 -4.00
C GLN A 306 0.44 26.25 -2.62
N HIS A 307 -0.52 25.81 -1.84
CA HIS A 307 -0.29 25.13 -0.60
C HIS A 307 -1.19 23.93 -0.43
N SER A 308 -0.76 23.02 0.44
CA SER A 308 -1.50 21.80 0.75
C SER A 308 -1.34 21.47 2.22
N LEU A 309 -2.45 21.15 2.85
CA LEU A 309 -2.52 20.62 4.21
C LEU A 309 -3.08 19.21 4.16
N SER A 310 -2.38 18.25 4.75
CA SER A 310 -2.81 16.85 4.74
C SER A 310 -2.73 16.23 6.13
N LEU A 311 -3.76 15.48 6.49
CA LEU A 311 -3.82 14.61 7.66
C LEU A 311 -3.75 13.16 7.20
N ASN A 312 -2.76 12.42 7.71
CA ASN A 312 -2.65 10.99 7.44
C ASN A 312 -2.83 10.22 8.75
N VAL A 313 -3.62 9.18 8.72
CA VAL A 313 -3.90 8.29 9.85
C VAL A 313 -3.65 6.86 9.43
N GLY A 314 -2.90 6.11 10.24
CA GLY A 314 -2.61 4.70 10.00
C GLY A 314 -2.62 3.92 11.31
N PHE A 315 -3.38 2.83 11.35
CA PHE A 315 -3.40 1.89 12.47
C PHE A 315 -3.36 0.46 11.94
N ILE A 316 -2.43 -0.34 12.49
CA ILE A 316 -2.37 -1.78 12.28
C ILE A 316 -2.46 -2.43 13.66
N GLN A 317 -3.61 -3.00 13.95
CA GLN A 317 -3.97 -3.47 15.28
C GLN A 317 -4.59 -4.87 15.23
N LYS A 318 -4.73 -5.50 16.41
CA LYS A 318 -5.37 -6.83 16.53
C LYS A 318 -6.82 -6.84 16.02
N TRP A 319 -7.53 -5.71 16.05
CA TRP A 319 -8.90 -5.61 15.55
C TRP A 319 -9.00 -5.43 14.03
N GLY A 320 -7.91 -5.07 13.38
CA GLY A 320 -7.84 -4.82 11.94
C GLY A 320 -6.89 -3.70 11.59
N ASN A 321 -7.03 -3.22 10.35
CA ASN A 321 -6.22 -2.17 9.77
C ASN A 321 -7.08 -0.99 9.38
N MET A 322 -6.57 0.21 9.60
CA MET A 322 -7.18 1.45 9.17
C MET A 322 -6.13 2.35 8.54
N SER A 323 -6.41 2.89 7.38
CA SER A 323 -5.66 3.98 6.79
C SER A 323 -6.62 5.07 6.33
N MET A 324 -6.28 6.33 6.56
CA MET A 324 -7.05 7.48 6.10
C MET A 324 -6.09 8.60 5.70
N ASN A 325 -6.42 9.27 4.62
CA ASN A 325 -5.79 10.51 4.20
C ASN A 325 -6.89 11.55 3.97
N ALA A 326 -6.70 12.75 4.48
CA ALA A 326 -7.51 13.91 4.14
C ALA A 326 -6.57 15.02 3.71
N SER A 327 -6.82 15.66 2.57
CA SER A 327 -6.03 16.77 2.08
C SER A 327 -6.89 17.93 1.61
N TRP A 328 -6.34 19.12 1.77
CA TRP A 328 -6.87 20.35 1.23
C TRP A 328 -5.79 21.09 0.47
N ASP A 329 -6.04 21.30 -0.81
CA ASP A 329 -5.13 21.92 -1.76
C ASP A 329 -5.75 23.23 -2.27
N ASN A 330 -4.96 24.30 -2.35
CA ASN A 330 -5.42 25.61 -2.77
C ASN A 330 -4.30 26.42 -3.44
N PHE A 331 -4.69 27.41 -4.26
CA PHE A 331 -3.79 28.40 -4.83
C PHE A 331 -3.90 29.72 -4.09
N LEU A 332 -2.76 30.36 -3.81
CA LEU A 332 -2.68 31.61 -3.06
C LEU A 332 -2.71 32.85 -3.96
N ASN A 333 -2.15 32.76 -5.16
CA ASN A 333 -2.18 33.84 -6.14
C ASN A 333 -3.41 33.73 -7.06
N SER A 334 -3.79 34.86 -7.65
CA SER A 334 -4.78 34.90 -8.72
C SER A 334 -4.10 34.59 -10.05
N PHE A 335 -4.84 34.00 -10.98
CA PHE A 335 -4.46 33.88 -12.37
C PHE A 335 -5.40 34.74 -13.20
N GLU A 336 -4.79 35.45 -14.13
CA GLU A 336 -5.43 36.50 -14.87
C GLU A 336 -5.11 36.34 -16.37
N SER A 337 -6.12 36.36 -17.21
CA SER A 337 -5.97 36.59 -18.66
C SER A 337 -6.63 37.92 -19.00
N ASP A 338 -6.41 38.42 -20.21
CA ASP A 338 -6.97 39.71 -20.67
C ASP A 338 -8.49 39.83 -20.49
N SER A 339 -9.20 38.70 -20.43
CA SER A 339 -10.65 38.68 -20.34
C SER A 339 -11.20 38.06 -19.04
N LEU A 340 -10.36 37.42 -18.22
CA LEU A 340 -10.85 36.66 -17.06
C LEU A 340 -9.83 36.73 -15.89
N LYS A 341 -10.31 37.21 -14.74
CA LYS A 341 -9.56 37.21 -13.49
C LYS A 341 -10.14 36.17 -12.52
N VAL A 342 -9.38 35.14 -12.21
CA VAL A 342 -9.74 34.11 -11.27
C VAL A 342 -8.91 34.21 -10.00
N LYS A 343 -9.58 34.42 -8.86
CA LYS A 343 -8.90 34.36 -7.56
C LYS A 343 -8.50 32.93 -7.28
N GLY A 344 -7.21 32.63 -7.15
CA GLY A 344 -6.68 31.29 -6.91
C GLY A 344 -7.33 30.59 -5.71
N ARG A 345 -7.67 31.33 -4.64
CA ARG A 345 -8.41 30.83 -3.48
C ARG A 345 -9.80 30.24 -3.79
N ASN A 346 -10.35 30.55 -4.96
CA ASN A 346 -11.62 29.98 -5.43
C ASN A 346 -11.44 28.63 -6.12
N VAL A 347 -10.18 28.26 -6.42
CA VAL A 347 -9.84 26.95 -6.99
C VAL A 347 -9.16 26.12 -5.91
N ASN A 348 -9.90 25.20 -5.35
CA ASN A 348 -9.41 24.36 -4.26
C ASN A 348 -10.00 22.96 -4.37
N THR A 349 -9.24 21.98 -3.85
CA THR A 349 -9.69 20.60 -3.77
C THR A 349 -9.60 20.12 -2.33
N PHE A 350 -10.67 19.53 -1.86
CA PHE A 350 -10.70 18.76 -0.62
C PHE A 350 -10.86 17.28 -0.97
N SER A 351 -9.89 16.47 -0.57
CA SER A 351 -9.88 15.03 -0.82
C SER A 351 -9.87 14.27 0.49
N VAL A 352 -10.68 13.21 0.55
CA VAL A 352 -10.66 12.25 1.65
C VAL A 352 -10.64 10.86 1.06
N GLY A 353 -9.70 10.05 1.52
CA GLY A 353 -9.61 8.66 1.14
C GLY A 353 -9.20 7.79 2.31
N GLY A 354 -9.56 6.50 2.26
CA GLY A 354 -9.14 5.58 3.29
C GLY A 354 -9.69 4.18 3.11
N ASN A 355 -9.07 3.28 3.87
CA ASN A 355 -9.45 1.88 3.94
C ASN A 355 -9.62 1.48 5.40
N LEU A 356 -10.64 0.70 5.67
CA LEU A 356 -10.90 0.10 6.98
C LEU A 356 -11.14 -1.40 6.78
N ASP A 357 -10.30 -2.23 7.36
CA ASP A 357 -10.50 -3.67 7.50
C ASP A 357 -10.69 -3.97 8.97
N ILE A 358 -11.89 -4.34 9.37
CA ILE A 358 -12.25 -4.60 10.77
C ILE A 358 -12.79 -6.01 10.95
N ARG A 359 -12.25 -6.70 11.95
CA ARG A 359 -12.70 -8.02 12.39
C ARG A 359 -13.66 -7.88 13.57
N ILE A 360 -14.96 -8.03 13.31
CA ILE A 360 -16.03 -7.75 14.28
C ILE A 360 -16.25 -8.93 15.20
N ALA A 361 -16.35 -10.13 14.65
CA ALA A 361 -16.64 -11.35 15.39
C ALA A 361 -15.87 -12.53 14.78
N LYS A 362 -16.03 -13.71 15.39
CA LYS A 362 -15.44 -14.95 14.89
C LYS A 362 -15.82 -15.19 13.43
N GLY A 363 -14.82 -15.24 12.55
CA GLY A 363 -14.99 -15.45 11.12
C GLY A 363 -15.61 -14.27 10.35
N LEU A 364 -16.06 -13.20 11.01
CA LEU A 364 -16.74 -12.06 10.36
C LEU A 364 -15.81 -10.86 10.28
N SER A 365 -15.54 -10.41 9.06
CA SER A 365 -14.79 -9.17 8.78
C SER A 365 -15.52 -8.29 7.78
N PHE A 366 -15.28 -6.98 7.91
CA PHE A 366 -15.76 -5.95 7.02
C PHE A 366 -14.57 -5.21 6.44
N TYR A 367 -14.62 -4.96 5.14
CA TYR A 367 -13.68 -4.10 4.46
C TYR A 367 -14.43 -2.96 3.77
N ILE A 368 -13.99 -1.74 4.01
CA ILE A 368 -14.52 -0.54 3.38
C ILE A 368 -13.34 0.21 2.79
N SER A 369 -13.43 0.58 1.51
CA SER A 369 -12.52 1.53 0.86
C SER A 369 -13.34 2.66 0.30
N CYS A 370 -13.00 3.88 0.66
CA CYS A 370 -13.67 5.09 0.21
C CYS A 370 -12.65 6.10 -0.25
N TYR A 371 -12.92 6.72 -1.38
CA TYR A 371 -12.20 7.90 -1.84
C TYR A 371 -13.19 8.90 -2.42
N THR A 372 -13.10 10.15 -2.00
CA THR A 372 -13.87 11.22 -2.60
C THR A 372 -13.02 12.48 -2.66
N ASN A 373 -13.19 13.23 -3.74
CA ASN A 373 -12.69 14.58 -3.85
C ASN A 373 -13.79 15.55 -4.24
N PHE A 374 -13.68 16.76 -3.74
CA PHE A 374 -14.54 17.88 -4.07
C PHE A 374 -13.66 19.02 -4.57
N THR A 375 -13.82 19.38 -5.84
CA THR A 375 -13.06 20.47 -6.47
C THR A 375 -13.99 21.64 -6.70
N LYS A 376 -13.66 22.77 -6.12
CA LYS A 376 -14.30 24.05 -6.42
C LYS A 376 -13.44 24.78 -7.46
N GLY A 377 -14.06 25.31 -8.50
CA GLY A 377 -13.39 25.91 -9.62
C GLY A 377 -12.82 24.87 -10.59
N VAL A 378 -12.02 25.30 -11.54
CA VAL A 378 -11.35 24.45 -12.52
C VAL A 378 -9.84 24.64 -12.40
N TYR A 379 -9.09 23.55 -12.41
CA TYR A 379 -7.63 23.61 -12.38
C TYR A 379 -7.08 24.21 -13.67
N PRO A 380 -6.02 25.04 -13.57
CA PRO A 380 -5.46 25.74 -14.73
C PRO A 380 -4.89 24.86 -15.84
N ASN A 381 -4.52 23.64 -15.54
CA ASN A 381 -3.99 22.69 -16.53
C ASN A 381 -5.06 22.04 -17.43
N ILE A 382 -6.33 22.28 -17.17
CA ILE A 382 -7.40 21.77 -18.03
C ILE A 382 -7.36 22.52 -19.38
N SER A 383 -7.34 21.76 -20.48
CA SER A 383 -7.30 22.31 -21.83
C SER A 383 -8.59 23.11 -22.13
N GLY A 384 -8.41 24.28 -22.75
CA GLY A 384 -9.50 25.13 -23.23
C GLY A 384 -10.23 24.56 -24.46
N ASN A 385 -9.62 23.61 -25.16
CA ASN A 385 -10.18 22.98 -26.36
C ASN A 385 -11.36 22.01 -26.07
N GLY A 386 -11.68 21.81 -24.78
CA GLY A 386 -12.70 20.86 -24.34
C GLY A 386 -12.22 19.40 -24.41
N VAL A 387 -13.17 18.49 -24.21
CA VAL A 387 -12.93 17.03 -24.17
C VAL A 387 -13.85 16.37 -25.17
N THR A 388 -13.28 15.59 -26.07
CA THR A 388 -14.07 14.81 -27.05
C THR A 388 -14.62 13.52 -26.40
N LEU A 389 -15.62 12.89 -27.05
CA LEU A 389 -16.09 11.59 -26.62
C LEU A 389 -14.97 10.53 -26.63
N THR A 390 -14.08 10.60 -27.62
CA THR A 390 -12.92 9.72 -27.70
C THR A 390 -11.97 9.91 -26.49
N ASP A 391 -11.73 11.15 -26.09
CA ASP A 391 -10.90 11.46 -24.92
C ASP A 391 -11.52 10.89 -23.63
N LEU A 392 -12.84 11.00 -23.47
CA LEU A 392 -13.57 10.45 -22.33
C LEU A 392 -13.51 8.92 -22.29
N LEU A 393 -13.77 8.27 -23.41
CA LEU A 393 -13.81 6.80 -23.51
C LEU A 393 -12.42 6.17 -23.34
N THR A 394 -11.40 6.84 -23.82
CA THR A 394 -10.01 6.33 -23.77
C THR A 394 -9.22 6.83 -22.58
N GLY A 395 -9.75 7.80 -21.83
CA GLY A 395 -9.02 8.43 -20.72
C GLY A 395 -7.71 9.10 -21.18
N SER A 396 -7.67 9.66 -22.40
CA SER A 396 -6.47 10.23 -22.99
C SER A 396 -6.14 11.63 -22.48
N ARG A 397 -7.12 12.34 -21.92
CA ARG A 397 -6.96 13.71 -21.40
C ARG A 397 -7.62 13.87 -20.03
N GLN A 398 -7.07 14.78 -19.24
CA GLN A 398 -7.68 15.21 -17.99
C GLN A 398 -8.81 16.20 -18.29
N TYR A 399 -9.93 16.06 -17.57
CA TYR A 399 -11.08 16.93 -17.67
C TYR A 399 -11.53 17.48 -16.32
N ALA A 400 -12.27 18.58 -16.35
CA ALA A 400 -12.76 19.21 -15.14
C ALA A 400 -13.83 18.33 -14.47
N THR A 401 -13.60 17.95 -13.24
CA THR A 401 -14.53 17.19 -12.41
C THR A 401 -14.70 17.89 -11.07
N GLN A 402 -15.92 18.29 -10.72
CA GLN A 402 -16.20 18.93 -9.43
C GLN A 402 -16.30 17.93 -8.28
N ARG A 403 -16.69 16.70 -8.59
CA ARG A 403 -16.79 15.63 -7.61
C ARG A 403 -16.42 14.29 -8.23
N TYR A 404 -15.56 13.57 -7.55
CA TYR A 404 -15.31 12.17 -7.83
C TYR A 404 -15.51 11.38 -6.53
N THR A 405 -16.21 10.24 -6.60
CA THR A 405 -16.41 9.37 -5.44
C THR A 405 -16.24 7.93 -5.89
N SER A 406 -15.44 7.18 -5.17
CA SER A 406 -15.30 5.74 -5.29
C SER A 406 -15.55 5.11 -3.93
N LEU A 407 -16.47 4.16 -3.85
CA LEU A 407 -16.81 3.43 -2.64
C LEU A 407 -16.79 1.93 -2.95
N TYR A 408 -16.09 1.19 -2.15
CA TYR A 408 -16.08 -0.27 -2.18
C TYR A 408 -16.37 -0.79 -0.79
N PHE A 409 -17.28 -1.73 -0.67
CA PHE A 409 -17.68 -2.39 0.55
C PHE A 409 -17.66 -3.89 0.37
N SER A 410 -17.11 -4.63 1.33
CA SER A 410 -17.06 -6.08 1.33
C SER A 410 -17.32 -6.63 2.73
N VAL A 411 -18.11 -7.67 2.79
CA VAL A 411 -18.35 -8.48 3.99
C VAL A 411 -17.79 -9.87 3.72
N ASN A 412 -16.95 -10.34 4.61
CA ASN A 412 -16.44 -11.70 4.56
C ASN A 412 -16.85 -12.45 5.82
N TYR A 413 -17.56 -13.57 5.64
CA TYR A 413 -17.90 -14.45 6.73
C TYR A 413 -17.38 -15.86 6.46
N ARG A 414 -16.42 -16.28 7.27
CA ARG A 414 -15.79 -17.60 7.20
C ARG A 414 -16.25 -18.45 8.36
N PHE A 415 -16.81 -19.60 8.04
CA PHE A 415 -17.26 -20.60 9.03
C PHE A 415 -16.88 -22.00 8.57
N GLY A 416 -16.97 -22.96 9.48
CA GLY A 416 -16.64 -24.36 9.21
C GLY A 416 -15.52 -24.88 10.12
N SER A 417 -14.77 -25.87 9.62
CA SER A 417 -13.71 -26.49 10.40
C SER A 417 -12.56 -25.53 10.69
N ILE A 418 -12.19 -25.41 11.97
CA ILE A 418 -11.02 -24.64 12.41
C ILE A 418 -9.75 -25.49 12.46
N TYR A 419 -9.87 -26.82 12.31
CA TYR A 419 -8.77 -27.79 12.44
C TYR A 419 -8.19 -28.25 11.09
N ASN A 420 -8.64 -27.65 9.98
CA ASN A 420 -8.16 -28.04 8.66
C ASN A 420 -6.89 -27.25 8.28
N ASN A 421 -5.73 -27.79 8.63
CA ASN A 421 -4.41 -27.25 8.27
C ASN A 421 -3.75 -27.97 7.09
N VAL A 422 -4.50 -28.84 6.40
CA VAL A 422 -3.96 -29.61 5.27
C VAL A 422 -3.67 -28.68 4.10
N VAL A 423 -2.42 -28.67 3.65
CA VAL A 423 -2.00 -27.98 2.42
C VAL A 423 -2.10 -28.96 1.27
N ASN A 424 -2.94 -28.65 0.28
CA ASN A 424 -3.10 -29.45 -0.92
C ASN A 424 -3.01 -28.58 -2.16
N PRO A 425 -1.84 -28.51 -2.84
CA PRO A 425 -1.63 -27.65 -3.98
C PRO A 425 -2.19 -28.21 -5.31
N ARG A 426 -2.89 -29.37 -5.26
CA ARG A 426 -3.45 -29.99 -6.46
C ARG A 426 -4.50 -29.07 -7.08
N PHE A 427 -4.41 -28.86 -8.38
CA PHE A 427 -5.28 -27.97 -9.17
C PHE A 427 -5.26 -26.47 -8.78
N ASN A 428 -4.34 -26.02 -7.92
CA ASN A 428 -4.24 -24.59 -7.57
C ASN A 428 -3.80 -23.69 -8.75
N GLY A 429 -3.24 -24.26 -9.82
CA GLY A 429 -2.82 -23.53 -11.02
C GLY A 429 -3.82 -23.55 -12.19
N SER A 430 -4.94 -24.25 -12.05
CA SER A 430 -6.01 -24.31 -13.07
C SER A 430 -7.16 -23.40 -12.65
N SER A 431 -7.13 -22.14 -13.09
CA SER A 431 -8.33 -21.28 -13.06
C SER A 431 -9.21 -21.68 -14.25
N PHE A 432 -10.44 -22.09 -13.99
CA PHE A 432 -11.49 -22.22 -15.00
C PHE A 432 -12.03 -20.86 -15.38
#